data_bdfd300931f26011acc043f1e9246565
#
_entry.id   bdfd300931f26011acc043f1e9246565
#
_cell.length_a   1.000
_cell.length_b   1.000
_cell.length_c   1.000
_cell.angle_alpha   90.00
_cell.angle_beta   90.00
_cell.angle_gamma   90.00
#
_symmetry.space_group_name_H-M   'P 1'
#
loop_
_entity.id
_entity.type
_entity.pdbx_description
1 polymer ?
#
loop_
_entity_poly.entity_id
_entity_poly.type
_entity_poly.pdbx_seq_one_letter_code
_entity_poly.pdbx_strand_id
1 'polypeptide(L)'
;MAADRHPDVLVVGGGVIGLATAAALLERDPHRSVTVLERDFIGRGASMYPGAIDMPYFRTALHRQLVEASWAWHEARARETAAYRREVPMTWFVDAEIDLPSHVAPPLTSGARGIPPGWRAPEGVREVVGRSFVIDPEAWCQALAQEVTRSGRGQVVEHTPVVALDEDARGATVKCADGRTYSAGHVVLALGPWLPDWNERTRAWSANLGLRTKRVFGLNIAVDESLRANAAVGWPGADMYFHPAHGGGGYRLSLRHDEWGVDPDAPHEMADVVIERASGFLDLLLGKGRWSVSGHRVFVDSYTHEFEPVIAPCRALGERVTVATGTHGSGIRLAPGIAELTARTVLSSLDQKRGVA
;
A
#
# COMPACT_ATOMS: atom_id res chain seq x y z
N MET A 1 -12.07 22.32 -14.77
CA MET A 1 -11.13 22.49 -15.91
C MET A 1 -11.21 21.26 -16.78
N ALA A 2 -11.08 21.38 -18.13
CA ALA A 2 -10.98 20.19 -18.96
C ALA A 2 -9.68 19.45 -18.60
N ALA A 3 -9.74 18.11 -18.54
CA ALA A 3 -8.56 17.29 -18.32
C ALA A 3 -7.55 17.53 -19.45
N ASP A 4 -6.29 17.73 -19.10
CA ASP A 4 -5.21 17.78 -20.07
C ASP A 4 -5.05 16.38 -20.68
N ARG A 5 -5.28 16.27 -21.95
CA ARG A 5 -5.17 15.01 -22.70
C ARG A 5 -3.77 14.72 -23.21
N HIS A 6 -2.83 15.61 -22.96
CA HIS A 6 -1.42 15.51 -23.37
C HIS A 6 -0.46 15.89 -22.25
N PRO A 7 -0.58 15.30 -21.03
CA PRO A 7 0.40 15.55 -19.97
C PRO A 7 1.77 14.93 -20.33
N ASP A 8 2.83 15.35 -19.63
CA ASP A 8 4.14 14.69 -19.75
C ASP A 8 4.09 13.23 -19.27
N VAL A 9 3.33 12.98 -18.17
CA VAL A 9 3.16 11.65 -17.61
C VAL A 9 1.69 11.35 -17.32
N LEU A 10 1.23 10.19 -17.75
CA LEU A 10 -0.03 9.60 -17.33
C LEU A 10 0.24 8.56 -16.24
N VAL A 11 -0.54 8.61 -15.17
CA VAL A 11 -0.57 7.58 -14.13
C VAL A 11 -1.93 6.89 -14.20
N VAL A 12 -1.94 5.60 -14.47
CA VAL A 12 -3.16 4.79 -14.53
C VAL A 12 -3.33 4.03 -13.22
N GLY A 13 -4.38 4.38 -12.49
CA GLY A 13 -4.70 3.91 -11.14
C GLY A 13 -4.55 5.01 -10.08
N GLY A 14 -5.68 5.39 -9.48
CA GLY A 14 -5.80 6.40 -8.41
C GLY A 14 -5.73 5.81 -7.00
N GLY A 15 -5.09 4.65 -6.82
CA GLY A 15 -4.72 4.13 -5.51
C GLY A 15 -3.56 4.90 -4.88
N VAL A 16 -3.21 4.55 -3.63
CA VAL A 16 -2.14 5.24 -2.88
C VAL A 16 -0.81 5.28 -3.65
N ILE A 17 -0.46 4.21 -4.37
CA ILE A 17 0.80 4.14 -5.15
C ILE A 17 0.76 5.13 -6.32
N GLY A 18 -0.33 5.15 -7.09
CA GLY A 18 -0.45 6.07 -8.23
C GLY A 18 -0.50 7.53 -7.80
N LEU A 19 -1.28 7.86 -6.77
CA LEU A 19 -1.38 9.23 -6.25
C LEU A 19 -0.05 9.72 -5.66
N ALA A 20 0.63 8.89 -4.86
CA ALA A 20 1.95 9.22 -4.31
C ALA A 20 2.99 9.39 -5.42
N THR A 21 2.95 8.54 -6.46
CA THR A 21 3.84 8.67 -7.64
C THR A 21 3.60 9.98 -8.39
N ALA A 22 2.34 10.36 -8.60
CA ALA A 22 2.00 11.62 -9.25
C ALA A 22 2.50 12.83 -8.44
N ALA A 23 2.31 12.82 -7.12
CA ALA A 23 2.83 13.85 -6.24
C ALA A 23 4.36 13.94 -6.29
N ALA A 24 5.06 12.80 -6.20
CA ALA A 24 6.52 12.74 -6.27
C ALA A 24 7.08 13.23 -7.62
N LEU A 25 6.42 12.93 -8.74
CA LEU A 25 6.79 13.45 -10.06
C LEU A 25 6.69 14.98 -10.11
N LEU A 26 5.59 15.53 -9.63
CA LEU A 26 5.34 16.99 -9.62
C LEU A 26 6.26 17.75 -8.66
N GLU A 27 6.66 17.14 -7.55
CA GLU A 27 7.62 17.70 -6.60
C GLU A 27 9.04 17.72 -7.18
N ARG A 28 9.44 16.63 -7.86
CA ARG A 28 10.81 16.48 -8.40
C ARG A 28 11.09 17.29 -9.64
N ASP A 29 10.11 17.47 -10.51
CA ASP A 29 10.27 18.25 -11.73
C ASP A 29 9.15 19.31 -11.85
N PRO A 30 9.48 20.58 -11.55
CA PRO A 30 8.50 21.67 -11.59
C PRO A 30 8.03 22.03 -13.01
N HIS A 31 8.58 21.42 -14.06
CA HIS A 31 8.23 21.67 -15.45
C HIS A 31 7.33 20.58 -16.06
N ARG A 32 7.07 19.51 -15.30
CA ARG A 32 6.24 18.39 -15.78
C ARG A 32 4.77 18.54 -15.38
N SER A 33 3.93 18.06 -16.27
CA SER A 33 2.51 17.86 -16.02
C SER A 33 2.18 16.39 -15.84
N VAL A 34 1.25 16.08 -14.93
CA VAL A 34 0.84 14.71 -14.58
C VAL A 34 -0.68 14.62 -14.58
N THR A 35 -1.23 13.60 -15.24
CA THR A 35 -2.64 13.27 -15.11
C THR A 35 -2.79 11.86 -14.53
N VAL A 36 -3.57 11.73 -13.46
CA VAL A 36 -3.96 10.45 -12.88
C VAL A 36 -5.32 10.07 -13.42
N LEU A 37 -5.45 8.86 -13.96
CA LEU A 37 -6.72 8.29 -14.42
C LEU A 37 -7.14 7.17 -13.47
N GLU A 38 -8.31 7.30 -12.86
CA GLU A 38 -8.89 6.31 -11.96
C GLU A 38 -10.20 5.76 -12.53
N ARG A 39 -10.38 4.43 -12.49
CA ARG A 39 -11.55 3.78 -13.07
C ARG A 39 -12.85 4.07 -12.31
N ASP A 40 -12.76 4.25 -10.98
CA ASP A 40 -13.88 4.49 -10.08
C ASP A 40 -13.62 5.76 -9.25
N PHE A 41 -13.40 5.64 -7.95
CA PHE A 41 -13.01 6.74 -7.06
C PHE A 41 -11.58 6.52 -6.54
N ILE A 42 -10.87 7.62 -6.26
CA ILE A 42 -9.52 7.53 -5.68
C ILE A 42 -9.51 6.71 -4.39
N GLY A 43 -8.46 5.88 -4.25
CA GLY A 43 -8.26 5.02 -3.09
C GLY A 43 -9.18 3.81 -2.99
N ARG A 44 -10.26 3.70 -3.77
CA ARG A 44 -11.29 2.65 -3.66
C ARG A 44 -10.84 1.23 -4.00
N GLY A 45 -9.70 1.05 -4.60
CA GLY A 45 -9.09 -0.27 -4.81
C GLY A 45 -8.53 -0.88 -3.52
N ALA A 46 -7.47 -1.66 -3.62
CA ALA A 46 -6.79 -2.29 -2.48
C ALA A 46 -6.36 -1.30 -1.38
N SER A 47 -6.21 -0.01 -1.71
CA SER A 47 -5.77 1.03 -0.77
C SER A 47 -6.75 1.34 0.36
N MET A 48 -8.06 1.15 0.16
CA MET A 48 -9.11 1.49 1.15
C MET A 48 -9.20 0.50 2.31
N TYR A 49 -8.82 -0.76 2.09
CA TYR A 49 -9.20 -1.88 2.96
C TYR A 49 -8.12 -2.36 3.95
N PRO A 50 -6.82 -2.02 3.84
CA PRO A 50 -5.80 -2.58 4.72
C PRO A 50 -6.00 -2.18 6.18
N GLY A 51 -5.38 -2.92 7.09
CA GLY A 51 -5.27 -2.53 8.49
C GLY A 51 -4.64 -1.15 8.63
N ALA A 52 -3.76 -0.79 7.68
CA ALA A 52 -3.10 0.51 7.61
C ALA A 52 -2.26 0.84 8.85
N ILE A 53 -1.55 -0.15 9.33
CA ILE A 53 -0.46 0.04 10.27
C ILE A 53 0.85 0.29 9.50
N ASP A 54 1.50 1.39 9.81
CA ASP A 54 2.83 1.74 9.30
C ASP A 54 3.84 1.39 10.39
N MET A 55 4.57 0.32 10.16
CA MET A 55 5.55 -0.25 11.07
C MET A 55 6.88 -0.45 10.35
N PRO A 56 8.05 -0.34 11.04
CA PRO A 56 9.36 -0.42 10.40
C PRO A 56 9.79 -1.87 10.12
N TYR A 57 8.87 -2.72 9.68
CA TYR A 57 9.11 -4.13 9.37
C TYR A 57 9.49 -4.33 7.89
N PHE A 58 10.51 -5.13 7.63
CA PHE A 58 10.98 -5.46 6.28
C PHE A 58 11.40 -6.94 6.18
N ARG A 59 11.43 -7.47 4.96
CA ARG A 59 11.84 -8.87 4.66
C ARG A 59 13.10 -8.95 3.80
N THR A 60 13.35 -7.94 2.98
CA THR A 60 14.46 -7.90 2.02
C THR A 60 15.18 -6.56 2.11
N ALA A 61 16.35 -6.45 1.47
CA ALA A 61 17.12 -5.22 1.42
C ALA A 61 16.37 -4.08 0.70
N LEU A 62 15.69 -4.38 -0.41
CA LEU A 62 14.86 -3.38 -1.11
C LEU A 62 13.70 -2.94 -0.22
N HIS A 63 13.03 -3.90 0.44
CA HIS A 63 11.93 -3.60 1.34
C HIS A 63 12.38 -2.66 2.48
N ARG A 64 13.58 -2.91 3.05
CA ARG A 64 14.18 -2.03 4.05
C ARG A 64 14.39 -0.61 3.55
N GLN A 65 14.97 -0.46 2.36
CA GLN A 65 15.19 0.85 1.73
C GLN A 65 13.86 1.61 1.55
N LEU A 66 12.82 0.92 1.09
CA LEU A 66 11.49 1.51 0.90
C LEU A 66 10.84 1.93 2.24
N VAL A 67 10.98 1.12 3.30
CA VAL A 67 10.52 1.47 4.65
C VAL A 67 11.23 2.72 5.16
N GLU A 68 12.57 2.75 5.09
CA GLU A 68 13.39 3.87 5.56
C GLU A 68 13.06 5.16 4.78
N ALA A 69 12.94 5.08 3.46
CA ALA A 69 12.54 6.20 2.61
C ALA A 69 11.13 6.71 2.93
N SER A 70 10.16 5.79 3.17
CA SER A 70 8.80 6.15 3.51
C SER A 70 8.71 6.84 4.86
N TRP A 71 9.43 6.36 5.85
CA TRP A 71 9.48 6.97 7.18
C TRP A 71 10.11 8.35 7.13
N ALA A 72 11.26 8.51 6.43
CA ALA A 72 11.91 9.80 6.23
C ALA A 72 10.98 10.81 5.53
N TRP A 73 10.22 10.36 4.52
CA TRP A 73 9.23 11.20 3.85
C TRP A 73 8.13 11.69 4.80
N HIS A 74 7.59 10.79 5.63
CA HIS A 74 6.58 11.16 6.62
C HIS A 74 7.12 12.07 7.72
N GLU A 75 8.35 11.84 8.20
CA GLU A 75 8.99 12.68 9.22
C GLU A 75 9.25 14.10 8.72
N ALA A 76 9.72 14.23 7.47
CA ALA A 76 9.92 15.52 6.83
C ALA A 76 8.61 16.32 6.68
N ARG A 77 7.46 15.64 6.64
CA ARG A 77 6.11 16.20 6.46
C ARG A 77 5.22 15.99 7.69
N ALA A 78 5.77 15.91 8.89
CA ALA A 78 5.05 15.50 10.09
C ALA A 78 3.79 16.34 10.39
N ARG A 79 3.82 17.65 10.10
CA ARG A 79 2.66 18.55 10.30
C ARG A 79 1.52 18.24 9.31
N GLU A 80 1.84 17.98 8.06
CA GLU A 80 0.87 17.71 6.99
C GLU A 80 0.28 16.31 7.16
N THR A 81 1.10 15.35 7.56
CA THR A 81 0.69 13.95 7.73
C THR A 81 -0.09 13.70 9.01
N ALA A 82 -0.03 14.60 10.00
CA ALA A 82 -0.75 14.46 11.27
C ALA A 82 -2.28 14.32 11.11
N ALA A 83 -2.85 14.81 10.01
CA ALA A 83 -4.27 14.68 9.73
C ALA A 83 -4.72 13.24 9.47
N TYR A 84 -3.82 12.39 8.99
CA TYR A 84 -4.12 11.01 8.60
C TYR A 84 -3.16 9.95 9.19
N ARG A 85 -2.09 10.36 9.89
CA ARG A 85 -1.08 9.47 10.46
C ARG A 85 -0.86 9.80 11.94
N ARG A 86 -1.00 8.81 12.81
CA ARG A 86 -0.89 8.95 14.27
C ARG A 86 0.04 7.89 14.84
N GLU A 87 0.97 8.30 15.70
CA GLU A 87 1.89 7.38 16.37
C GLU A 87 1.17 6.48 17.37
N VAL A 88 1.57 5.21 17.40
CA VAL A 88 1.07 4.19 18.32
C VAL A 88 2.27 3.35 18.78
N PRO A 89 2.53 3.26 20.08
CA PRO A 89 3.52 2.34 20.62
C PRO A 89 3.23 0.91 20.17
N MET A 90 4.26 0.18 19.75
CA MET A 90 4.13 -1.18 19.25
C MET A 90 4.94 -2.16 20.08
N THR A 91 4.30 -3.24 20.49
CA THR A 91 4.96 -4.39 21.11
C THR A 91 5.04 -5.53 20.09
N TRP A 92 6.24 -6.01 19.86
CA TRP A 92 6.50 -7.19 19.05
C TRP A 92 6.53 -8.42 19.96
N PHE A 93 5.74 -9.44 19.63
CA PHE A 93 5.87 -10.78 20.19
C PHE A 93 6.86 -11.57 19.32
N VAL A 94 7.99 -11.91 19.90
CA VAL A 94 9.11 -12.48 19.18
C VAL A 94 9.35 -13.90 19.67
N ASP A 95 9.10 -14.86 18.79
CA ASP A 95 9.43 -16.26 19.00
C ASP A 95 10.96 -16.43 19.15
N ALA A 96 11.39 -17.48 19.85
CA ALA A 96 12.82 -17.68 20.20
C ALA A 96 13.74 -17.74 18.97
N GLU A 97 13.22 -18.20 17.83
CA GLU A 97 13.96 -18.43 16.60
C GLU A 97 14.02 -17.18 15.69
N ILE A 98 13.28 -16.11 16.03
CA ILE A 98 13.20 -14.90 15.20
C ILE A 98 14.24 -13.87 15.64
N ASP A 99 15.15 -13.52 14.74
CA ASP A 99 16.01 -12.34 14.90
C ASP A 99 15.27 -11.08 14.45
N LEU A 100 14.52 -10.46 15.36
CA LEU A 100 13.72 -9.28 15.07
C LEU A 100 14.55 -8.09 14.50
N PRO A 101 15.77 -7.76 15.01
CA PRO A 101 16.58 -6.71 14.46
C PRO A 101 16.91 -6.85 12.96
N SER A 102 16.94 -8.07 12.45
CA SER A 102 17.11 -8.34 11.01
C SER A 102 15.86 -8.00 10.18
N HIS A 103 14.73 -7.72 10.81
CA HIS A 103 13.44 -7.49 10.16
C HIS A 103 12.73 -6.20 10.57
N VAL A 104 13.22 -5.51 11.59
CA VAL A 104 12.62 -4.27 12.11
C VAL A 104 13.68 -3.20 12.30
N ALA A 105 13.47 -2.04 11.68
CA ALA A 105 14.37 -0.90 11.86
C ALA A 105 14.26 -0.32 13.28
N PRO A 106 15.37 0.13 13.89
CA PRO A 106 15.39 0.75 15.21
C PRO A 106 14.57 2.07 15.25
N PRO A 107 14.23 2.59 16.45
CA PRO A 107 14.66 2.11 17.75
C PRO A 107 13.82 0.95 18.30
N LEU A 108 14.47 -0.03 18.90
CA LEU A 108 13.84 -1.14 19.59
C LEU A 108 14.37 -1.23 21.02
N THR A 109 13.52 -1.52 22.00
CA THR A 109 13.88 -1.72 23.40
C THR A 109 13.44 -3.08 23.88
N SER A 110 14.38 -3.95 24.23
CA SER A 110 14.13 -5.26 24.80
C SER A 110 13.98 -5.19 26.33
N GLY A 111 13.14 -6.09 26.89
CA GLY A 111 12.99 -6.25 28.33
C GLY A 111 12.05 -5.26 29.02
N ALA A 112 11.47 -4.32 28.30
CA ALA A 112 10.38 -3.49 28.80
C ALA A 112 9.04 -4.22 28.60
N ARG A 113 8.14 -4.18 29.59
CA ARG A 113 6.75 -4.60 29.37
C ARG A 113 6.09 -3.59 28.44
N GLY A 114 5.73 -4.06 27.24
CA GLY A 114 5.20 -3.21 26.20
C GLY A 114 3.69 -3.28 26.05
N ILE A 115 3.04 -4.35 26.55
CA ILE A 115 1.59 -4.50 26.43
C ILE A 115 0.84 -3.74 27.53
N PRO A 116 -0.35 -3.20 27.21
CA PRO A 116 -1.20 -2.51 28.16
C PRO A 116 -1.66 -3.40 29.33
N PRO A 117 -2.01 -2.79 30.48
CA PRO A 117 -2.64 -3.53 31.58
C PRO A 117 -3.89 -4.28 31.11
N GLY A 118 -4.01 -5.53 31.52
CA GLY A 118 -5.12 -6.41 31.16
C GLY A 118 -4.93 -7.18 29.83
N TRP A 119 -3.97 -6.80 29.01
CA TRP A 119 -3.57 -7.61 27.85
C TRP A 119 -2.58 -8.69 28.28
N ARG A 120 -2.49 -9.77 27.50
CA ARG A 120 -1.63 -10.92 27.79
C ARG A 120 -0.76 -11.26 26.57
N ALA A 121 0.52 -11.48 26.80
CA ALA A 121 1.41 -12.02 25.76
C ALA A 121 1.21 -13.54 25.64
N PRO A 122 1.42 -14.13 24.46
CA PRO A 122 1.54 -15.57 24.29
C PRO A 122 2.67 -16.13 25.16
N GLU A 123 2.54 -17.40 25.57
CA GLU A 123 3.63 -18.08 26.29
C GLU A 123 4.84 -18.30 25.35
N GLY A 124 6.03 -18.20 25.90
CA GLY A 124 7.26 -18.48 25.17
C GLY A 124 7.76 -17.36 24.26
N VAL A 125 7.01 -16.26 24.11
CA VAL A 125 7.47 -15.11 23.31
C VAL A 125 8.22 -14.10 24.17
N ARG A 126 9.14 -13.40 23.53
CA ARG A 126 9.85 -12.24 24.09
C ARG A 126 9.14 -10.95 23.64
N GLU A 127 8.91 -10.02 24.55
CA GLU A 127 8.37 -8.70 24.23
C GLU A 127 9.50 -7.74 23.83
N VAL A 128 9.34 -7.06 22.69
CA VAL A 128 10.23 -5.99 22.21
C VAL A 128 9.39 -4.78 21.85
N VAL A 129 9.71 -3.63 22.42
CA VAL A 129 8.97 -2.39 22.20
C VAL A 129 9.57 -1.59 21.06
N GLY A 130 8.73 -1.05 20.19
CA GLY A 130 9.10 -0.20 19.07
C GLY A 130 8.03 0.86 18.80
N ARG A 131 8.21 1.55 17.69
CA ARG A 131 7.28 2.57 17.19
C ARG A 131 6.48 2.02 16.01
N SER A 132 5.25 2.47 15.89
CA SER A 132 4.43 2.31 14.70
C SER A 132 3.49 3.50 14.54
N PHE A 133 2.81 3.57 13.41
CA PHE A 133 1.78 4.56 13.17
C PHE A 133 0.54 3.88 12.61
N VAL A 134 -0.61 4.42 12.93
CA VAL A 134 -1.85 4.06 12.24
C VAL A 134 -2.19 5.15 11.27
N ILE A 135 -2.61 4.74 10.08
CA ILE A 135 -2.93 5.63 8.97
C ILE A 135 -4.43 5.54 8.66
N ASP A 136 -5.02 6.65 8.29
CA ASP A 136 -6.31 6.71 7.59
C ASP A 136 -6.04 6.68 6.08
N PRO A 137 -6.30 5.55 5.38
CA PRO A 137 -5.98 5.45 3.97
C PRO A 137 -6.80 6.37 3.09
N GLU A 138 -8.06 6.61 3.46
CA GLU A 138 -8.97 7.48 2.71
C GLU A 138 -8.50 8.93 2.81
N ALA A 139 -8.31 9.43 4.03
CA ALA A 139 -7.81 10.77 4.25
C ALA A 139 -6.46 11.01 3.57
N TRP A 140 -5.58 9.99 3.57
CA TRP A 140 -4.29 10.11 2.88
C TRP A 140 -4.41 10.14 1.36
N CYS A 141 -5.21 9.27 0.75
CA CYS A 141 -5.46 9.33 -0.71
C CYS A 141 -6.06 10.68 -1.10
N GLN A 142 -6.98 11.23 -0.30
CA GLN A 142 -7.56 12.56 -0.51
C GLN A 142 -6.49 13.67 -0.41
N ALA A 143 -5.61 13.60 0.58
CA ALA A 143 -4.51 14.55 0.75
C ALA A 143 -3.55 14.54 -0.45
N LEU A 144 -3.15 13.34 -0.92
CA LEU A 144 -2.31 13.18 -2.10
C LEU A 144 -2.98 13.72 -3.38
N ALA A 145 -4.27 13.43 -3.59
CA ALA A 145 -5.01 13.95 -4.74
C ALA A 145 -5.11 15.48 -4.73
N GLN A 146 -5.29 16.05 -3.53
CA GLN A 146 -5.25 17.51 -3.34
C GLN A 146 -3.86 18.09 -3.62
N GLU A 147 -2.78 17.43 -3.20
CA GLU A 147 -1.41 17.83 -3.48
C GLU A 147 -1.15 17.86 -4.98
N VAL A 148 -1.53 16.78 -5.69
CA VAL A 148 -1.45 16.70 -7.15
C VAL A 148 -2.17 17.89 -7.81
N THR A 149 -3.43 18.16 -7.44
CA THR A 149 -4.23 19.21 -8.08
C THR A 149 -3.78 20.63 -7.70
N ARG A 150 -3.36 20.87 -6.47
CA ARG A 150 -2.85 22.17 -6.00
C ARG A 150 -1.56 22.61 -6.70
N SER A 151 -0.80 21.68 -7.26
CA SER A 151 0.40 21.99 -8.04
C SER A 151 0.11 22.87 -9.27
N GLY A 152 -1.15 22.92 -9.72
CA GLY A 152 -1.59 23.58 -10.97
C GLY A 152 -1.15 22.85 -12.24
N ARG A 153 -0.33 21.80 -12.13
CA ARG A 153 0.22 20.98 -13.22
C ARG A 153 -0.24 19.53 -13.16
N GLY A 154 -0.94 19.16 -12.08
CA GLY A 154 -1.48 17.83 -11.88
C GLY A 154 -3.01 17.82 -11.99
N GLN A 155 -3.54 16.71 -12.49
CA GLN A 155 -4.98 16.44 -12.56
C GLN A 155 -5.27 15.03 -12.09
N VAL A 156 -6.45 14.85 -11.47
CA VAL A 156 -6.99 13.53 -11.13
C VAL A 156 -8.36 13.42 -11.79
N VAL A 157 -8.54 12.39 -12.61
CA VAL A 157 -9.77 12.16 -13.38
C VAL A 157 -10.33 10.81 -12.97
N GLU A 158 -11.39 10.85 -12.19
CA GLU A 158 -12.14 9.67 -11.75
C GLU A 158 -13.11 9.18 -12.85
N HIS A 159 -13.71 8.01 -12.63
CA HIS A 159 -14.66 7.37 -13.55
C HIS A 159 -14.10 7.24 -14.98
N THR A 160 -12.81 6.90 -15.07
CA THR A 160 -12.11 6.85 -16.36
C THR A 160 -11.33 5.54 -16.46
N PRO A 161 -12.04 4.41 -16.68
CA PRO A 161 -11.40 3.10 -16.81
C PRO A 161 -10.59 3.01 -18.10
N VAL A 162 -9.28 2.80 -17.96
CA VAL A 162 -8.35 2.58 -19.07
C VAL A 162 -8.41 1.10 -19.46
N VAL A 163 -8.65 0.83 -20.74
CA VAL A 163 -8.85 -0.53 -21.29
C VAL A 163 -7.75 -0.97 -22.26
N ALA A 164 -6.99 -0.03 -22.82
CA ALA A 164 -5.89 -0.35 -23.72
C ALA A 164 -4.77 0.69 -23.62
N LEU A 165 -3.56 0.27 -24.01
CA LEU A 165 -2.37 1.10 -24.12
C LEU A 165 -1.62 0.72 -25.38
N ASP A 166 -1.29 1.73 -26.18
CA ASP A 166 -0.47 1.64 -27.37
C ASP A 166 0.69 2.65 -27.28
N GLU A 167 1.80 2.36 -27.94
CA GLU A 167 2.97 3.23 -28.01
C GLU A 167 3.39 3.43 -29.47
N ASP A 168 3.75 4.65 -29.80
CA ASP A 168 4.36 5.01 -31.09
C ASP A 168 5.62 5.88 -30.88
N ALA A 169 6.19 6.37 -31.98
CA ALA A 169 7.38 7.22 -31.95
C ALA A 169 7.16 8.54 -31.16
N ARG A 170 5.94 9.01 -31.06
CA ARG A 170 5.58 10.30 -30.42
C ARG A 170 5.34 10.17 -28.92
N GLY A 171 4.83 9.01 -28.45
CA GLY A 171 4.48 8.82 -27.06
C GLY A 171 3.70 7.53 -26.82
N ALA A 172 3.17 7.41 -25.62
CA ALA A 172 2.25 6.35 -25.25
C ALA A 172 0.82 6.91 -25.18
N THR A 173 -0.14 6.17 -25.70
CA THR A 173 -1.56 6.54 -25.74
C THR A 173 -2.38 5.50 -25.03
N VAL A 174 -3.20 5.91 -24.06
CA VAL A 174 -4.19 5.06 -23.41
C VAL A 174 -5.59 5.33 -23.96
N LYS A 175 -6.38 4.25 -24.08
CA LYS A 175 -7.78 4.31 -24.49
C LYS A 175 -8.67 3.97 -23.30
N CYS A 176 -9.67 4.80 -23.05
CA CYS A 176 -10.66 4.62 -22.01
C CYS A 176 -11.89 3.87 -22.54
N ALA A 177 -12.65 3.25 -21.64
CA ALA A 177 -13.85 2.47 -21.98
C ALA A 177 -14.93 3.33 -22.66
N ASP A 178 -15.00 4.62 -22.39
CA ASP A 178 -15.94 5.57 -23.01
C ASP A 178 -15.45 6.12 -24.38
N GLY A 179 -14.34 5.60 -24.88
CA GLY A 179 -13.75 6.00 -26.16
C GLY A 179 -12.81 7.22 -26.10
N ARG A 180 -12.71 7.91 -24.96
CA ARG A 180 -11.70 8.97 -24.80
C ARG A 180 -10.29 8.39 -24.90
N THR A 181 -9.35 9.20 -25.36
CA THR A 181 -7.92 8.86 -25.43
C THR A 181 -7.10 9.94 -24.74
N TYR A 182 -6.02 9.51 -24.09
CA TYR A 182 -5.01 10.39 -23.50
C TYR A 182 -3.65 9.95 -24.01
N SER A 183 -2.80 10.90 -24.42
CA SER A 183 -1.45 10.62 -24.88
C SER A 183 -0.44 11.32 -23.96
N ALA A 184 0.70 10.68 -23.69
CA ALA A 184 1.74 11.23 -22.84
C ALA A 184 3.13 10.83 -23.30
N GLY A 185 4.14 11.54 -22.81
CA GLY A 185 5.54 11.16 -22.98
C GLY A 185 5.90 9.85 -22.28
N HIS A 186 5.20 9.54 -21.17
CA HIS A 186 5.38 8.32 -20.37
C HIS A 186 4.09 7.90 -19.67
N VAL A 187 3.90 6.60 -19.47
CA VAL A 187 2.78 6.03 -18.72
C VAL A 187 3.28 5.23 -17.52
N VAL A 188 2.70 5.48 -16.36
CA VAL A 188 2.88 4.65 -15.16
C VAL A 188 1.63 3.82 -14.94
N LEU A 189 1.79 2.50 -14.85
CA LEU A 189 0.72 1.58 -14.47
C LEU A 189 0.80 1.26 -12.98
N ALA A 190 -0.12 1.79 -12.20
CA ALA A 190 -0.29 1.54 -10.75
C ALA A 190 -1.62 0.84 -10.48
N LEU A 191 -1.89 -0.23 -11.25
CA LEU A 191 -3.18 -0.93 -11.30
C LEU A 191 -3.40 -1.90 -10.12
N GLY A 192 -2.44 -2.02 -9.19
CA GLY A 192 -2.55 -2.94 -8.05
C GLY A 192 -2.84 -4.38 -8.51
N PRO A 193 -3.84 -5.06 -7.89
CA PRO A 193 -4.14 -6.46 -8.20
C PRO A 193 -4.77 -6.69 -9.59
N TRP A 194 -5.22 -5.64 -10.28
CA TRP A 194 -5.79 -5.77 -11.63
C TRP A 194 -4.72 -5.87 -12.72
N LEU A 195 -3.46 -5.54 -12.43
CA LEU A 195 -2.40 -5.55 -13.43
C LEU A 195 -2.16 -6.94 -14.06
N PRO A 196 -2.13 -8.06 -13.32
CA PRO A 196 -1.81 -9.36 -13.90
C PRO A 196 -2.74 -9.75 -15.07
N ASP A 197 -4.01 -9.43 -14.94
CA ASP A 197 -5.05 -9.81 -15.92
C ASP A 197 -5.59 -8.64 -16.75
N TRP A 198 -4.92 -7.48 -16.71
CA TRP A 198 -5.39 -6.30 -17.43
C TRP A 198 -5.46 -6.50 -18.95
N ASN A 199 -4.45 -7.18 -19.54
CA ASN A 199 -4.47 -7.65 -20.92
C ASN A 199 -3.51 -8.84 -21.11
N GLU A 200 -3.47 -9.42 -22.31
CA GLU A 200 -2.62 -10.58 -22.61
C GLU A 200 -1.12 -10.30 -22.40
N ARG A 201 -0.63 -9.11 -22.78
CA ARG A 201 0.78 -8.73 -22.62
C ARG A 201 1.15 -8.57 -21.15
N THR A 202 0.29 -7.97 -20.32
CA THR A 202 0.53 -7.88 -18.87
C THR A 202 0.45 -9.23 -18.20
N ARG A 203 -0.45 -10.11 -18.64
CA ARG A 203 -0.55 -11.47 -18.12
C ARG A 203 0.74 -12.24 -18.34
N ALA A 204 1.27 -12.25 -19.56
CA ALA A 204 2.54 -12.91 -19.87
C ALA A 204 3.72 -12.32 -19.09
N TRP A 205 3.79 -11.00 -18.99
CA TRP A 205 4.83 -10.29 -18.24
C TRP A 205 4.74 -10.59 -16.73
N SER A 206 3.55 -10.56 -16.16
CA SER A 206 3.29 -10.84 -14.75
C SER A 206 3.65 -12.27 -14.36
N ALA A 207 3.34 -13.24 -15.25
CA ALA A 207 3.69 -14.65 -15.04
C ALA A 207 5.21 -14.85 -14.93
N ASN A 208 6.00 -14.16 -15.75
CA ASN A 208 7.46 -14.23 -15.69
C ASN A 208 8.05 -13.68 -14.37
N LEU A 209 7.34 -12.80 -13.69
CA LEU A 209 7.74 -12.23 -12.40
C LEU A 209 7.11 -12.97 -11.21
N GLY A 210 6.34 -14.03 -11.46
CA GLY A 210 5.55 -14.68 -10.41
C GLY A 210 4.56 -13.74 -9.73
N LEU A 211 4.11 -12.68 -10.44
CA LEU A 211 3.12 -11.76 -9.94
C LEU A 211 1.75 -12.43 -9.94
N ARG A 212 1.13 -12.48 -8.79
CA ARG A 212 -0.17 -13.13 -8.58
C ARG A 212 -1.00 -12.37 -7.56
N THR A 213 -2.28 -12.59 -7.58
CA THR A 213 -3.24 -12.02 -6.63
C THR A 213 -3.39 -12.91 -5.40
N LYS A 214 -3.70 -12.29 -4.29
CA LYS A 214 -4.00 -12.95 -3.02
C LYS A 214 -5.12 -12.23 -2.30
N ARG A 215 -6.06 -12.97 -1.73
CA ARG A 215 -7.07 -12.41 -0.83
C ARG A 215 -6.43 -12.03 0.51
N VAL A 216 -6.75 -10.84 0.99
CA VAL A 216 -6.26 -10.30 2.25
C VAL A 216 -7.44 -10.08 3.18
N PHE A 217 -7.26 -10.47 4.44
CA PHE A 217 -8.31 -10.45 5.45
C PHE A 217 -7.93 -9.52 6.60
N GLY A 218 -8.92 -8.78 7.06
CA GLY A 218 -8.83 -7.96 8.26
C GLY A 218 -10.16 -7.90 8.98
N LEU A 219 -10.11 -7.77 10.29
CA LEU A 219 -11.27 -7.65 11.16
C LEU A 219 -11.28 -6.30 11.86
N ASN A 220 -12.45 -5.72 11.99
CA ASN A 220 -12.70 -4.62 12.93
C ASN A 220 -13.17 -5.25 14.25
N ILE A 221 -12.51 -4.88 15.33
CA ILE A 221 -12.72 -5.46 16.67
C ILE A 221 -13.18 -4.38 17.63
N ALA A 222 -14.32 -4.60 18.26
CA ALA A 222 -14.73 -3.87 19.46
C ALA A 222 -14.11 -4.54 20.68
N VAL A 223 -13.58 -3.75 21.61
CA VAL A 223 -12.89 -4.21 22.81
C VAL A 223 -13.54 -3.54 24.02
N ASP A 224 -13.66 -4.28 25.12
CA ASP A 224 -14.13 -3.75 26.41
C ASP A 224 -13.41 -2.44 26.75
N GLU A 225 -14.14 -1.48 27.29
CA GLU A 225 -13.62 -0.16 27.61
C GLU A 225 -12.40 -0.21 28.54
N SER A 226 -12.42 -1.12 29.52
CA SER A 226 -11.31 -1.31 30.47
C SER A 226 -10.02 -1.87 29.85
N LEU A 227 -10.08 -2.42 28.62
CA LEU A 227 -8.94 -2.93 27.87
C LEU A 227 -8.50 -2.00 26.73
N ARG A 228 -9.22 -0.87 26.51
CA ARG A 228 -8.86 0.08 25.46
C ARG A 228 -7.54 0.75 25.79
N ALA A 229 -6.63 0.73 24.81
CA ALA A 229 -5.33 1.34 24.94
C ALA A 229 -4.84 1.89 23.59
N ASN A 230 -4.03 2.93 23.59
CA ASN A 230 -3.32 3.39 22.40
C ASN A 230 -2.05 2.55 22.23
N ALA A 231 -2.21 1.30 21.86
CA ALA A 231 -1.11 0.34 21.71
C ALA A 231 -1.37 -0.61 20.55
N ALA A 232 -0.32 -1.01 19.86
CA ALA A 232 -0.33 -2.01 18.81
C ALA A 232 0.48 -3.24 19.23
N VAL A 233 0.11 -4.39 18.69
CA VAL A 233 0.83 -5.64 18.84
C VAL A 233 1.12 -6.23 17.47
N GLY A 234 2.36 -6.68 17.26
CA GLY A 234 2.77 -7.45 16.10
C GLY A 234 3.37 -8.78 16.51
N TRP A 235 2.88 -9.85 15.89
CA TRP A 235 3.44 -11.21 16.08
C TRP A 235 3.87 -11.76 14.72
N PRO A 236 5.13 -11.50 14.28
CA PRO A 236 5.61 -11.93 12.97
C PRO A 236 5.53 -13.43 12.72
N GLY A 237 5.78 -14.27 13.75
CA GLY A 237 5.70 -15.72 13.63
C GLY A 237 4.28 -16.23 13.36
N ALA A 238 3.25 -15.56 13.88
CA ALA A 238 1.85 -15.84 13.58
C ALA A 238 1.30 -15.03 12.39
N ASP A 239 2.07 -14.06 11.86
CA ASP A 239 1.68 -13.08 10.85
C ASP A 239 0.38 -12.35 11.23
N MET A 240 0.33 -11.85 12.47
CA MET A 240 -0.79 -11.16 13.08
C MET A 240 -0.40 -9.76 13.55
N TYR A 241 -1.26 -8.77 13.27
CA TYR A 241 -1.07 -7.38 13.67
C TYR A 241 -2.37 -6.82 14.20
N PHE A 242 -2.38 -6.42 15.48
CA PHE A 242 -3.53 -5.86 16.17
C PHE A 242 -3.22 -4.45 16.64
N HIS A 243 -4.06 -3.49 16.28
CA HIS A 243 -3.80 -2.08 16.54
C HIS A 243 -5.10 -1.25 16.58
N PRO A 244 -5.14 -0.08 17.25
CA PRO A 244 -6.29 0.79 17.24
C PRO A 244 -6.53 1.35 15.83
N ALA A 245 -7.79 1.57 15.47
CA ALA A 245 -8.15 2.31 14.26
C ALA A 245 -7.72 3.79 14.37
N HIS A 246 -7.39 4.44 13.24
CA HIS A 246 -6.92 5.83 13.24
C HIS A 246 -7.94 6.79 13.87
N GLY A 247 -9.19 6.76 13.42
CA GLY A 247 -10.27 7.65 13.87
C GLY A 247 -10.93 7.26 15.20
N GLY A 248 -10.39 6.33 15.97
CA GLY A 248 -11.09 5.70 17.09
C GLY A 248 -12.07 4.62 16.61
N GLY A 249 -13.05 4.24 17.40
CA GLY A 249 -14.09 3.28 16.96
C GLY A 249 -13.66 1.82 16.98
N GLY A 250 -12.59 1.46 17.73
CA GLY A 250 -12.17 0.07 17.92
C GLY A 250 -10.77 -0.22 17.41
N TYR A 251 -10.53 -1.49 17.15
CA TYR A 251 -9.24 -2.00 16.73
C TYR A 251 -9.36 -2.70 15.36
N ARG A 252 -8.21 -2.90 14.74
CA ARG A 252 -8.06 -3.70 13.53
C ARG A 252 -7.15 -4.87 13.83
N LEU A 253 -7.53 -6.04 13.37
CA LEU A 253 -6.71 -7.23 13.32
C LEU A 253 -6.48 -7.63 11.89
N SER A 254 -5.22 -7.66 11.47
CA SER A 254 -4.80 -8.26 10.20
C SER A 254 -4.14 -9.59 10.49
N LEU A 255 -4.46 -10.61 9.68
CA LEU A 255 -3.84 -11.92 9.78
C LEU A 255 -3.67 -12.54 8.41
N ARG A 256 -2.61 -13.34 8.26
CA ARG A 256 -2.33 -14.04 7.02
C ARG A 256 -3.28 -15.22 6.83
N HIS A 257 -3.80 -15.31 5.63
CA HIS A 257 -4.44 -16.50 5.10
C HIS A 257 -4.03 -16.66 3.63
N ASP A 258 -3.72 -17.87 3.18
CA ASP A 258 -3.20 -18.10 1.84
C ASP A 258 -4.32 -18.55 0.91
N GLU A 259 -4.93 -17.58 0.22
CA GLU A 259 -5.91 -17.80 -0.84
C GLU A 259 -5.44 -17.03 -2.08
N TRP A 260 -4.84 -17.75 -3.01
CA TRP A 260 -4.14 -17.22 -4.16
C TRP A 260 -4.95 -17.32 -5.46
N GLY A 261 -4.59 -16.50 -6.46
CA GLY A 261 -5.20 -16.51 -7.79
C GLY A 261 -6.63 -15.98 -7.79
N VAL A 262 -6.95 -15.10 -6.86
CA VAL A 262 -8.30 -14.54 -6.70
C VAL A 262 -8.49 -13.38 -7.68
N ASP A 263 -9.63 -13.40 -8.38
CA ASP A 263 -10.08 -12.27 -9.18
C ASP A 263 -10.35 -11.06 -8.27
N PRO A 264 -9.70 -9.90 -8.51
CA PRO A 264 -9.93 -8.71 -7.68
C PRO A 264 -11.34 -8.14 -7.77
N ASP A 265 -12.10 -8.47 -8.77
CA ASP A 265 -13.51 -8.06 -8.94
C ASP A 265 -14.52 -9.12 -8.43
N ALA A 266 -14.02 -10.29 -7.95
CA ALA A 266 -14.87 -11.32 -7.34
C ALA A 266 -15.45 -10.85 -5.98
N PRO A 267 -16.60 -11.40 -5.55
CA PRO A 267 -17.14 -11.13 -4.22
C PRO A 267 -16.14 -11.39 -3.11
N HIS A 268 -16.07 -10.49 -2.15
CA HIS A 268 -15.16 -10.55 -1.02
C HIS A 268 -15.85 -11.15 0.20
N GLU A 269 -15.75 -12.47 0.35
CA GLU A 269 -16.29 -13.19 1.48
C GLU A 269 -15.24 -13.46 2.56
N MET A 270 -15.67 -13.43 3.82
CA MET A 270 -14.83 -13.76 4.97
C MET A 270 -14.80 -15.27 5.16
N ALA A 271 -13.60 -15.84 5.25
CA ALA A 271 -13.44 -17.27 5.49
C ALA A 271 -13.57 -17.60 6.99
N ASP A 272 -14.33 -18.65 7.34
CA ASP A 272 -14.55 -19.07 8.73
C ASP A 272 -13.24 -19.37 9.48
N VAL A 273 -12.28 -20.00 8.81
CA VAL A 273 -10.97 -20.31 9.38
C VAL A 273 -10.20 -19.05 9.81
N VAL A 274 -10.44 -17.90 9.14
CA VAL A 274 -9.86 -16.63 9.51
C VAL A 274 -10.47 -16.12 10.81
N ILE A 275 -11.79 -16.23 10.96
CA ILE A 275 -12.51 -15.89 12.21
C ILE A 275 -12.04 -16.78 13.37
N GLU A 276 -11.91 -18.08 13.16
CA GLU A 276 -11.41 -19.03 14.17
C GLU A 276 -10.01 -18.65 14.68
N ARG A 277 -9.06 -18.43 13.76
CA ARG A 277 -7.69 -18.04 14.13
C ARG A 277 -7.65 -16.69 14.85
N ALA A 278 -8.44 -15.72 14.37
CA ALA A 278 -8.57 -14.43 15.01
C ALA A 278 -9.12 -14.56 16.44
N SER A 279 -10.14 -15.40 16.63
CA SER A 279 -10.76 -15.65 17.94
C SER A 279 -9.75 -16.24 18.91
N GLY A 280 -8.99 -17.25 18.50
CA GLY A 280 -7.94 -17.84 19.35
C GLY A 280 -6.90 -16.81 19.80
N PHE A 281 -6.43 -15.95 18.90
CA PHE A 281 -5.48 -14.90 19.24
C PHE A 281 -6.08 -13.84 20.18
N LEU A 282 -7.31 -13.38 19.89
CA LEU A 282 -7.96 -12.34 20.69
C LEU A 282 -8.37 -12.85 22.09
N ASP A 283 -8.80 -14.10 22.21
CA ASP A 283 -9.09 -14.73 23.50
C ASP A 283 -7.83 -14.83 24.37
N LEU A 284 -6.69 -15.14 23.76
CA LEU A 284 -5.40 -15.16 24.43
C LEU A 284 -4.99 -13.74 24.85
N LEU A 285 -5.03 -12.77 23.93
CA LEU A 285 -4.54 -11.41 24.16
C LEU A 285 -5.43 -10.64 25.14
N LEU A 286 -6.75 -10.69 24.96
CA LEU A 286 -7.73 -9.83 25.64
C LEU A 286 -8.59 -10.56 26.67
N GLY A 287 -8.68 -11.88 26.57
CA GLY A 287 -9.57 -12.72 27.37
C GLY A 287 -10.92 -12.95 26.67
N LYS A 288 -11.44 -14.16 26.87
CA LYS A 288 -12.71 -14.62 26.28
C LYS A 288 -13.88 -13.72 26.72
N GLY A 289 -14.72 -13.33 25.75
CA GLY A 289 -15.89 -12.48 25.98
C GLY A 289 -15.60 -10.99 26.22
N ARG A 290 -14.33 -10.56 26.09
CA ARG A 290 -13.90 -9.18 26.29
C ARG A 290 -13.73 -8.40 24.97
N TRP A 291 -14.08 -9.01 23.88
CA TRP A 291 -14.02 -8.46 22.52
C TRP A 291 -15.13 -9.03 21.65
N SER A 292 -15.41 -8.35 20.54
CA SER A 292 -16.35 -8.84 19.50
C SER A 292 -15.92 -8.34 18.12
N VAL A 293 -16.28 -9.09 17.07
CA VAL A 293 -16.13 -8.63 15.68
C VAL A 293 -17.22 -7.61 15.39
N SER A 294 -16.83 -6.38 15.05
CA SER A 294 -17.73 -5.29 14.67
C SER A 294 -17.82 -5.09 13.17
N GLY A 295 -17.02 -5.79 12.39
CA GLY A 295 -17.01 -5.76 10.94
C GLY A 295 -15.79 -6.47 10.38
N HIS A 296 -15.76 -6.60 9.06
CA HIS A 296 -14.65 -7.24 8.36
C HIS A 296 -14.20 -6.41 7.16
N ARG A 297 -12.97 -6.66 6.72
CA ARG A 297 -12.34 -6.08 5.54
C ARG A 297 -11.71 -7.20 4.75
N VAL A 298 -12.20 -7.40 3.54
CA VAL A 298 -11.67 -8.41 2.62
C VAL A 298 -11.37 -7.70 1.31
N PHE A 299 -10.20 -7.90 0.79
CA PHE A 299 -9.77 -7.31 -0.49
C PHE A 299 -8.71 -8.18 -1.14
N VAL A 300 -8.35 -7.86 -2.37
CA VAL A 300 -7.29 -8.55 -3.09
C VAL A 300 -6.10 -7.61 -3.23
N ASP A 301 -4.89 -8.12 -3.05
CA ASP A 301 -3.65 -7.40 -3.34
C ASP A 301 -2.73 -8.25 -4.21
N SER A 302 -1.70 -7.62 -4.78
CA SER A 302 -0.73 -8.25 -5.68
C SER A 302 0.57 -8.59 -4.96
N TYR A 303 1.09 -9.76 -5.28
CA TYR A 303 2.28 -10.36 -4.67
C TYR A 303 3.23 -10.89 -5.74
N THR A 304 4.52 -10.71 -5.55
CA THR A 304 5.57 -11.38 -6.33
C THR A 304 6.12 -12.60 -5.58
N HIS A 305 6.88 -13.42 -6.25
CA HIS A 305 7.51 -14.59 -5.62
C HIS A 305 8.54 -14.16 -4.56
N GLU A 306 9.32 -13.12 -4.85
CA GLU A 306 10.41 -12.64 -3.99
C GLU A 306 9.93 -11.75 -2.82
N PHE A 307 8.64 -11.52 -2.69
CA PHE A 307 8.08 -10.57 -1.71
C PHE A 307 8.65 -9.15 -1.84
N GLU A 308 9.04 -8.74 -3.03
CA GLU A 308 9.50 -7.38 -3.34
C GLU A 308 8.55 -6.67 -4.29
N PRO A 309 8.26 -5.38 -4.07
CA PRO A 309 7.53 -4.57 -5.05
C PRO A 309 8.26 -4.52 -6.39
N VAL A 310 7.50 -4.54 -7.47
CA VAL A 310 8.03 -4.34 -8.82
C VAL A 310 7.89 -2.88 -9.21
N ILE A 311 9.03 -2.22 -9.43
CA ILE A 311 9.12 -0.85 -9.93
C ILE A 311 10.11 -0.93 -11.10
N ALA A 312 9.58 -1.06 -12.31
CA ALA A 312 10.42 -1.32 -13.48
C ALA A 312 9.78 -0.84 -14.78
N PRO A 313 10.60 -0.50 -15.80
CA PRO A 313 10.11 -0.38 -17.17
C PRO A 313 9.47 -1.69 -17.64
N CYS A 314 8.30 -1.60 -18.25
CA CYS A 314 7.59 -2.77 -18.78
C CYS A 314 7.69 -2.82 -20.31
N ARG A 315 8.83 -3.31 -20.82
CA ARG A 315 9.09 -3.40 -22.25
C ARG A 315 8.08 -4.23 -23.03
N ALA A 316 7.41 -5.17 -22.37
CA ALA A 316 6.31 -5.92 -22.98
C ALA A 316 5.14 -5.04 -23.40
N LEU A 317 4.97 -3.88 -22.77
CA LEU A 317 3.94 -2.90 -23.10
C LEU A 317 4.48 -1.71 -23.90
N GLY A 318 5.78 -1.44 -23.83
CA GLY A 318 6.45 -0.35 -24.51
C GLY A 318 7.64 0.21 -23.73
N GLU A 319 8.46 1.00 -24.41
CA GLU A 319 9.65 1.66 -23.85
C GLU A 319 9.31 2.90 -22.98
N ARG A 320 8.05 3.35 -23.04
CA ARG A 320 7.52 4.51 -22.31
C ARG A 320 6.56 4.11 -21.19
N VAL A 321 6.68 2.87 -20.73
CA VAL A 321 5.79 2.31 -19.70
C VAL A 321 6.60 1.86 -18.49
N THR A 322 6.25 2.38 -17.32
CA THR A 322 6.75 1.92 -16.03
C THR A 322 5.61 1.31 -15.23
N VAL A 323 5.88 0.21 -14.55
CA VAL A 323 4.93 -0.45 -13.65
C VAL A 323 5.36 -0.23 -12.21
N ALA A 324 4.38 0.00 -11.30
CA ALA A 324 4.56 0.00 -9.85
C ALA A 324 3.47 -0.87 -9.21
N THR A 325 3.84 -2.07 -8.75
CA THR A 325 2.90 -3.11 -8.28
C THR A 325 3.56 -4.09 -7.30
N GLY A 326 2.83 -5.12 -6.88
CA GLY A 326 3.37 -6.21 -6.06
C GLY A 326 3.69 -5.78 -4.62
N THR A 327 2.79 -5.03 -4.00
CA THR A 327 3.06 -4.37 -2.70
C THR A 327 2.89 -5.28 -1.49
N HIS A 328 2.45 -6.51 -1.64
CA HIS A 328 2.40 -7.56 -0.59
C HIS A 328 1.63 -7.16 0.67
N GLY A 329 0.49 -6.48 0.55
CA GLY A 329 -0.25 -5.93 1.69
C GLY A 329 0.45 -4.76 2.38
N SER A 330 1.56 -4.28 1.81
CA SER A 330 2.38 -3.20 2.40
C SER A 330 2.25 -1.87 1.67
N GLY A 331 1.36 -1.76 0.69
CA GLY A 331 1.23 -0.60 -0.19
C GLY A 331 1.10 0.73 0.56
N ILE A 332 0.27 0.77 1.60
CA ILE A 332 0.09 1.97 2.42
C ILE A 332 1.43 2.42 3.05
N ARG A 333 2.13 1.55 3.74
CA ARG A 333 3.36 1.95 4.44
C ARG A 333 4.56 2.19 3.55
N LEU A 334 4.58 1.61 2.33
CA LEU A 334 5.69 1.74 1.38
C LEU A 334 5.44 2.76 0.27
N ALA A 335 4.24 3.34 0.19
CA ALA A 335 3.87 4.23 -0.92
C ALA A 335 4.84 5.38 -1.15
N PRO A 336 5.35 6.13 -0.14
CA PRO A 336 6.33 7.18 -0.39
C PRO A 336 7.63 6.67 -1.01
N GLY A 337 8.20 5.57 -0.49
CA GLY A 337 9.43 4.99 -1.04
C GLY A 337 9.25 4.44 -2.44
N ILE A 338 8.12 3.77 -2.72
CA ILE A 338 7.77 3.28 -4.05
C ILE A 338 7.59 4.44 -5.03
N ALA A 339 6.87 5.49 -4.61
CA ALA A 339 6.62 6.67 -5.42
C ALA A 339 7.92 7.40 -5.81
N GLU A 340 8.82 7.56 -4.86
CA GLU A 340 10.13 8.16 -5.05
C GLU A 340 10.96 7.39 -6.08
N LEU A 341 11.03 6.07 -5.95
CA LEU A 341 11.76 5.21 -6.88
C LEU A 341 11.11 5.19 -8.27
N THR A 342 9.78 5.15 -8.32
CA THR A 342 9.01 5.21 -9.58
C THR A 342 9.24 6.55 -10.30
N ALA A 343 9.17 7.67 -9.58
CA ALA A 343 9.39 9.00 -10.15
C ALA A 343 10.81 9.13 -10.73
N ARG A 344 11.84 8.65 -10.03
CA ARG A 344 13.22 8.61 -10.56
C ARG A 344 13.31 7.80 -11.85
N THR A 345 12.71 6.62 -11.89
CA THR A 345 12.72 5.75 -13.06
C THR A 345 12.07 6.44 -14.27
N VAL A 346 10.93 7.07 -14.08
CA VAL A 346 10.18 7.79 -15.12
C VAL A 346 10.97 8.99 -15.64
N LEU A 347 11.48 9.84 -14.73
CA LEU A 347 12.22 11.05 -15.14
C LEU A 347 13.51 10.68 -15.88
N SER A 348 14.24 9.66 -15.42
CA SER A 348 15.43 9.17 -16.14
C SER A 348 15.09 8.69 -17.56
N SER A 349 13.95 8.01 -17.75
CA SER A 349 13.49 7.57 -19.08
C SER A 349 13.12 8.74 -19.98
N LEU A 350 12.48 9.77 -19.44
CA LEU A 350 12.11 10.98 -20.19
C LEU A 350 13.34 11.80 -20.63
N ASP A 351 14.35 11.93 -19.77
CA ASP A 351 15.56 12.71 -20.03
C ASP A 351 16.46 12.04 -21.08
N GLN A 352 16.60 10.70 -21.03
CA GLN A 352 17.33 9.94 -22.03
C GLN A 352 16.77 10.14 -23.44
N LYS A 353 15.46 10.27 -23.58
CA LYS A 353 14.79 10.45 -24.86
C LYS A 353 14.86 11.88 -25.39
N ARG A 354 15.06 12.88 -24.52
CA ARG A 354 15.32 14.28 -24.93
C ARG A 354 16.75 14.49 -25.43
N GLY A 355 17.72 13.70 -24.96
CA GLY A 355 19.11 13.77 -25.38
C GLY A 355 19.42 13.09 -26.73
N VAL A 356 18.44 12.38 -27.30
CA VAL A 356 18.55 11.64 -28.58
C VAL A 356 17.78 12.33 -29.72
N ALA A 357 16.97 13.33 -29.42
CA ALA A 357 16.19 14.13 -30.36
C ALA A 357 16.91 15.46 -30.65
#